data_ee63301e30796ba49bc1b0aef4c2d1d8
#
_entry.id   ee63301e30796ba49bc1b0aef4c2d1d8
#
_cell.length_a   1.000
_cell.length_b   1.000
_cell.length_c   1.000
_cell.angle_alpha   90.00
_cell.angle_beta   90.00
_cell.angle_gamma   90.00
#
_symmetry.space_group_name_H-M   'P 1'
#
loop_
_entity.id
_entity.type
_entity.pdbx_description
1 polymer ?
#
loop_
_entity_poly.entity_id
_entity_poly.type
_entity_poly.pdbx_seq_one_letter_code
_entity_poly.pdbx_strand_id
1 'polypeptide(L)'
;GDVYKRQGLGVFGRACAFELQSQGNEVLGIDMDEQEVNKVSDILSHSVIADATDIETLKELNLSQFDGVIVSIGEDLEASLLCTLNLIKLPAKNLWVKAKTDAHHDILHSLGVENIIHPEQDMGIRIAQAVAYPMMKQYLSLGNEEFLVRIDVPQNLRPITVGKIRSKHPDTSLLLIIRDNQLVQVFNDDTVIQYPDRVVYAGLVSDLKYLSKAFINA
;
A
#
# COMPACT_ATOMS: atom_id res chain seq x y z
N GLY A 1 30.30 -5.22 18.44
CA GLY A 1 29.40 -5.37 17.33
C GLY A 1 28.51 -4.17 17.28
N ASP A 2 28.71 -3.30 16.30
CA ASP A 2 27.95 -2.07 16.14
C ASP A 2 26.49 -2.41 15.83
N VAL A 3 25.62 -2.11 16.78
CA VAL A 3 24.17 -2.18 16.57
C VAL A 3 23.78 -0.96 15.74
N TYR A 4 23.62 -1.13 14.45
CA TYR A 4 23.14 -0.07 13.57
C TYR A 4 21.67 0.24 13.93
N LYS A 5 21.45 1.36 14.62
CA LYS A 5 20.11 1.91 14.85
C LYS A 5 19.66 2.60 13.57
N ARG A 6 18.76 1.98 12.82
CA ARG A 6 18.12 2.59 11.64
C ARG A 6 16.80 3.22 12.07
N GLN A 7 16.60 4.49 11.78
CA GLN A 7 15.40 5.21 12.29
C GLN A 7 14.28 5.36 11.24
N GLY A 8 14.43 6.14 10.19
CA GLY A 8 13.29 6.52 9.36
C GLY A 8 13.46 6.27 7.87
N LEU A 9 14.69 6.33 7.35
CA LEU A 9 15.00 6.28 5.93
C LEU A 9 15.46 4.90 5.44
N GLY A 10 15.03 3.84 6.10
CA GLY A 10 15.15 2.47 5.59
C GLY A 10 14.39 2.28 4.26
N VAL A 11 14.34 1.05 3.74
CA VAL A 11 13.73 0.76 2.43
C VAL A 11 12.31 1.29 2.32
N PHE A 12 11.47 1.03 3.33
CA PHE A 12 10.08 1.48 3.34
C PHE A 12 9.96 3.00 3.44
N GLY A 13 10.67 3.63 4.39
CA GLY A 13 10.62 5.09 4.59
C GLY A 13 11.07 5.86 3.34
N ARG A 14 12.15 5.41 2.68
CA ARG A 14 12.59 6.02 1.42
C ARG A 14 11.55 5.88 0.30
N ALA A 15 10.93 4.70 0.18
CA ALA A 15 9.89 4.51 -0.84
C ALA A 15 8.71 5.45 -0.63
N CYS A 16 8.25 5.62 0.62
CA CYS A 16 7.21 6.60 0.96
C CYS A 16 7.66 8.04 0.67
N ALA A 17 8.87 8.40 1.09
CA ALA A 17 9.40 9.75 0.91
C ALA A 17 9.54 10.12 -0.58
N PHE A 18 10.05 9.22 -1.41
CA PHE A 18 10.20 9.45 -2.85
C PHE A 18 8.85 9.58 -3.56
N GLU A 19 7.88 8.74 -3.20
CA GLU A 19 6.54 8.83 -3.76
C GLU A 19 5.85 10.15 -3.39
N LEU A 20 5.91 10.56 -2.12
CA LEU A 20 5.37 11.83 -1.67
C LEU A 20 6.04 13.02 -2.40
N GLN A 21 7.37 13.01 -2.51
CA GLN A 21 8.12 14.04 -3.25
C GLN A 21 7.73 14.08 -4.73
N SER A 22 7.54 12.91 -5.37
CA SER A 22 7.14 12.83 -6.79
C SER A 22 5.75 13.40 -7.04
N GLN A 23 4.88 13.37 -6.03
CA GLN A 23 3.54 13.95 -6.06
C GLN A 23 3.53 15.47 -5.77
N GLY A 24 4.70 16.08 -5.59
CA GLY A 24 4.86 17.52 -5.37
C GLY A 24 4.75 17.97 -3.92
N ASN A 25 4.80 17.02 -2.96
CA ASN A 25 4.83 17.39 -1.55
C ASN A 25 6.24 17.78 -1.12
N GLU A 26 6.34 18.68 -0.14
CA GLU A 26 7.59 18.98 0.55
C GLU A 26 7.85 17.91 1.61
N VAL A 27 9.00 17.24 1.53
CA VAL A 27 9.33 16.10 2.38
C VAL A 27 10.60 16.36 3.17
N LEU A 28 10.52 16.16 4.50
CA LEU A 28 11.67 16.14 5.40
C LEU A 28 11.99 14.68 5.78
N GLY A 29 13.15 14.19 5.37
CA GLY A 29 13.68 12.90 5.78
C GLY A 29 14.57 13.01 7.01
N ILE A 30 14.35 12.16 8.01
CA ILE A 30 15.10 12.14 9.28
C ILE A 30 15.66 10.74 9.52
N ASP A 31 16.95 10.63 9.75
CA ASP A 31 17.59 9.40 10.19
C ASP A 31 18.87 9.72 11.00
N MET A 32 19.27 8.82 11.90
CA MET A 32 20.54 8.94 12.61
C MET A 32 21.73 8.50 11.74
N ASP A 33 21.48 7.63 10.77
CA ASP A 33 22.49 7.08 9.90
C ASP A 33 22.75 8.03 8.74
N GLU A 34 23.93 8.66 8.75
CA GLU A 34 24.39 9.55 7.67
C GLU A 34 24.32 8.88 6.29
N GLN A 35 24.56 7.57 6.20
CA GLN A 35 24.49 6.85 4.93
C GLN A 35 23.07 6.78 4.38
N GLU A 36 22.07 6.62 5.26
CA GLU A 36 20.66 6.63 4.84
C GLU A 36 20.20 8.03 4.46
N VAL A 37 20.63 9.06 5.17
CA VAL A 37 20.34 10.47 4.84
C VAL A 37 20.97 10.84 3.49
N ASN A 38 22.22 10.47 3.25
CA ASN A 38 22.92 10.76 1.99
C ASN A 38 22.26 10.11 0.76
N LYS A 39 21.56 8.97 0.93
CA LYS A 39 20.81 8.33 -0.18
C LYS A 39 19.60 9.13 -0.66
N VAL A 40 19.13 10.06 0.13
CA VAL A 40 17.91 10.84 -0.15
C VAL A 40 18.17 12.33 -0.31
N SER A 41 19.35 12.82 0.05
CA SER A 41 19.67 14.26 0.11
C SER A 41 19.52 14.99 -1.22
N ASP A 42 19.75 14.32 -2.35
CA ASP A 42 19.62 14.91 -3.68
C ASP A 42 18.19 14.85 -4.25
N ILE A 43 17.28 14.14 -3.55
CA ILE A 43 15.92 13.85 -4.04
C ILE A 43 14.87 14.55 -3.20
N LEU A 44 15.00 14.51 -1.87
CA LEU A 44 14.03 15.12 -0.98
C LEU A 44 14.24 16.63 -0.85
N SER A 45 13.16 17.34 -0.54
CA SER A 45 13.21 18.80 -0.27
C SER A 45 14.18 19.11 0.88
N HIS A 46 14.13 18.28 1.92
CA HIS A 46 14.99 18.39 3.08
C HIS A 46 15.37 17.02 3.61
N SER A 47 16.60 16.91 4.15
CA SER A 47 17.03 15.72 4.88
C SER A 47 17.96 16.13 6.02
N VAL A 48 17.86 15.45 7.16
CA VAL A 48 18.65 15.78 8.36
C VAL A 48 19.12 14.53 9.08
N ILE A 49 20.36 14.57 9.55
CA ILE A 49 20.92 13.55 10.45
C ILE A 49 20.51 13.94 11.86
N ALA A 50 19.58 13.19 12.46
CA ALA A 50 19.06 13.51 13.78
C ALA A 50 18.48 12.29 14.49
N ASP A 51 18.47 12.31 15.81
CA ASP A 51 17.82 11.30 16.64
C ASP A 51 16.34 11.66 16.87
N ALA A 52 15.43 10.96 16.18
CA ALA A 52 14.01 11.16 16.34
C ALA A 52 13.43 10.61 17.68
N THR A 53 14.25 9.96 18.51
CA THR A 53 13.85 9.57 19.88
C THR A 53 14.06 10.70 20.89
N ASP A 54 14.80 11.75 20.53
CA ASP A 54 15.01 12.92 21.37
C ASP A 54 13.90 13.97 21.11
N ILE A 55 13.15 14.29 22.17
CA ILE A 55 12.02 15.22 22.09
C ILE A 55 12.46 16.66 21.76
N GLU A 56 13.65 17.08 22.21
CA GLU A 56 14.15 18.42 21.93
C GLU A 56 14.52 18.56 20.44
N THR A 57 15.14 17.54 19.87
CA THR A 57 15.38 17.43 18.43
C THR A 57 14.07 17.54 17.62
N LEU A 58 13.03 16.81 18.02
CA LEU A 58 11.73 16.89 17.34
C LEU A 58 11.06 18.27 17.46
N LYS A 59 11.23 18.96 18.57
CA LYS A 59 10.75 20.36 18.74
C LYS A 59 11.46 21.33 17.83
N GLU A 60 12.79 21.23 17.71
CA GLU A 60 13.59 22.09 16.84
C GLU A 60 13.20 21.94 15.37
N LEU A 61 12.85 20.72 14.95
CA LEU A 61 12.38 20.42 13.60
C LEU A 61 10.96 20.93 13.32
N ASN A 62 10.27 21.46 14.32
CA ASN A 62 8.95 22.10 14.22
C ASN A 62 7.92 21.26 13.44
N LEU A 63 7.74 20.01 13.83
CA LEU A 63 6.91 19.00 13.13
C LEU A 63 5.43 19.42 13.03
N SER A 64 4.98 20.41 13.79
CA SER A 64 3.62 20.94 13.70
C SER A 64 3.30 21.62 12.36
N GLN A 65 4.31 21.97 11.57
CA GLN A 65 4.13 22.56 10.23
C GLN A 65 3.77 21.50 9.17
N PHE A 66 4.09 20.23 9.43
CA PHE A 66 3.83 19.16 8.48
C PHE A 66 2.39 18.65 8.59
N ASP A 67 1.80 18.27 7.46
CA ASP A 67 0.43 17.76 7.40
C ASP A 67 0.35 16.26 7.76
N GLY A 68 1.48 15.55 7.78
CA GLY A 68 1.58 14.15 8.19
C GLY A 68 2.99 13.76 8.60
N VAL A 69 3.09 12.78 9.48
CA VAL A 69 4.35 12.21 9.97
C VAL A 69 4.31 10.69 9.82
N ILE A 70 5.37 10.11 9.26
CA ILE A 70 5.52 8.66 9.12
C ILE A 70 6.70 8.19 9.95
N VAL A 71 6.45 7.33 10.94
CA VAL A 71 7.47 6.64 11.71
C VAL A 71 7.70 5.26 11.08
N SER A 72 8.87 5.07 10.47
CA SER A 72 9.22 3.82 9.79
C SER A 72 10.43 3.10 10.41
N ILE A 73 10.61 3.25 11.73
CA ILE A 73 11.62 2.57 12.53
C ILE A 73 11.21 1.11 12.67
N GLY A 74 11.90 0.20 11.98
CA GLY A 74 11.50 -1.21 11.92
C GLY A 74 12.33 -2.15 12.78
N GLU A 75 13.59 -1.85 13.03
CA GLU A 75 14.52 -2.79 13.68
C GLU A 75 14.64 -2.57 15.20
N ASP A 76 14.37 -1.36 15.66
CA ASP A 76 14.46 -0.96 17.07
C ASP A 76 13.05 -0.62 17.62
N LEU A 77 12.48 -1.56 18.36
CA LEU A 77 11.16 -1.40 18.97
C LEU A 77 11.14 -0.24 19.97
N GLU A 78 12.16 -0.12 20.78
CA GLU A 78 12.28 0.94 21.80
C GLU A 78 12.32 2.32 21.12
N ALA A 79 13.18 2.48 20.12
CA ALA A 79 13.26 3.73 19.36
C ALA A 79 11.94 4.09 18.68
N SER A 80 11.25 3.11 18.08
CA SER A 80 9.94 3.33 17.47
C SER A 80 8.89 3.81 18.46
N LEU A 81 8.82 3.19 19.63
CA LEU A 81 7.87 3.57 20.68
C LEU A 81 8.20 4.93 21.30
N LEU A 82 9.48 5.22 21.56
CA LEU A 82 9.91 6.52 22.10
C LEU A 82 9.63 7.65 21.11
N CYS A 83 9.99 7.47 19.84
CA CYS A 83 9.68 8.44 18.79
C CYS A 83 8.18 8.69 18.69
N THR A 84 7.38 7.63 18.63
CA THR A 84 5.91 7.72 18.57
C THR A 84 5.33 8.45 19.78
N LEU A 85 5.77 8.09 20.98
CA LEU A 85 5.30 8.74 22.21
C LEU A 85 5.63 10.24 22.24
N ASN A 86 6.81 10.62 21.76
CA ASN A 86 7.21 12.02 21.67
C ASN A 86 6.38 12.78 20.62
N LEU A 87 6.08 12.16 19.48
CA LEU A 87 5.21 12.73 18.44
C LEU A 87 3.75 12.90 18.91
N ILE A 88 3.24 12.01 19.75
CA ILE A 88 1.92 12.15 20.37
C ILE A 88 1.89 13.34 21.35
N LYS A 89 2.98 13.60 22.08
CA LYS A 89 3.11 14.75 22.99
C LYS A 89 3.27 16.07 22.24
N LEU A 90 3.83 16.03 21.03
CA LEU A 90 3.93 17.16 20.14
C LEU A 90 2.66 17.21 19.27
N PRO A 91 2.27 18.39 18.73
CA PRO A 91 1.06 18.50 17.90
C PRO A 91 1.30 17.96 16.47
N ALA A 92 1.84 16.74 16.37
CA ALA A 92 2.02 16.06 15.09
C ALA A 92 0.66 15.67 14.52
N LYS A 93 0.40 16.05 13.26
CA LYS A 93 -0.83 15.72 12.57
C LYS A 93 -0.67 14.40 11.82
N ASN A 94 -1.77 13.67 11.63
CA ASN A 94 -1.86 12.51 10.74
C ASN A 94 -0.64 11.56 10.90
N LEU A 95 -0.47 11.03 12.13
CA LEU A 95 0.65 10.17 12.49
C LEU A 95 0.43 8.74 11.98
N TRP A 96 1.36 8.27 11.18
CA TRP A 96 1.44 6.89 10.67
C TRP A 96 2.63 6.19 11.28
N VAL A 97 2.45 4.97 11.77
CA VAL A 97 3.53 4.22 12.42
C VAL A 97 3.61 2.82 11.84
N LYS A 98 4.83 2.42 11.44
CA LYS A 98 5.12 1.06 11.02
C LYS A 98 5.22 0.15 12.25
N ALA A 99 4.38 -0.88 12.31
CA ALA A 99 4.51 -1.96 13.28
C ALA A 99 5.31 -3.13 12.68
N LYS A 100 6.17 -3.74 13.50
CA LYS A 100 6.97 -4.92 13.13
C LYS A 100 6.28 -6.23 13.47
N THR A 101 5.52 -6.24 14.57
CA THR A 101 4.84 -7.43 15.11
C THR A 101 3.45 -7.05 15.61
N ASP A 102 2.60 -8.05 15.84
CA ASP A 102 1.27 -7.84 16.43
C ASP A 102 1.36 -7.22 17.81
N ALA A 103 2.32 -7.64 18.65
CA ALA A 103 2.56 -7.03 19.95
C ALA A 103 2.95 -5.55 19.86
N HIS A 104 3.75 -5.18 18.83
CA HIS A 104 4.07 -3.78 18.56
C HIS A 104 2.82 -3.00 18.13
N HIS A 105 1.98 -3.57 17.28
CA HIS A 105 0.68 -3.01 16.90
C HIS A 105 -0.19 -2.73 18.12
N ASP A 106 -0.34 -3.69 19.02
CA ASP A 106 -1.20 -3.56 20.21
C ASP A 106 -0.72 -2.45 21.13
N ILE A 107 0.60 -2.28 21.29
CA ILE A 107 1.18 -1.18 22.06
C ILE A 107 0.88 0.16 21.38
N LEU A 108 1.12 0.30 20.09
CA LEU A 108 0.86 1.53 19.33
C LEU A 108 -0.62 1.91 19.38
N HIS A 109 -1.51 0.94 19.21
CA HIS A 109 -2.95 1.12 19.34
C HIS A 109 -3.34 1.60 20.74
N SER A 110 -2.73 1.01 21.78
CA SER A 110 -2.95 1.42 23.17
C SER A 110 -2.45 2.84 23.47
N LEU A 111 -1.45 3.32 22.72
CA LEU A 111 -0.97 4.71 22.78
C LEU A 111 -1.87 5.68 22.01
N GLY A 112 -2.91 5.20 21.31
CA GLY A 112 -3.85 6.04 20.55
C GLY A 112 -3.40 6.35 19.11
N VAL A 113 -2.47 5.58 18.54
CA VAL A 113 -2.12 5.71 17.14
C VAL A 113 -3.25 5.12 16.28
N GLU A 114 -3.80 5.94 15.39
CA GLU A 114 -4.90 5.54 14.51
C GLU A 114 -4.42 4.82 13.23
N ASN A 115 -3.28 5.26 12.68
CA ASN A 115 -2.76 4.72 11.42
C ASN A 115 -1.53 3.84 11.70
N ILE A 116 -1.75 2.56 11.90
CA ILE A 116 -0.70 1.56 12.11
C ILE A 116 -0.62 0.68 10.87
N ILE A 117 0.58 0.49 10.32
CA ILE A 117 0.81 -0.24 9.07
C ILE A 117 1.77 -1.41 9.26
N HIS A 118 1.56 -2.48 8.51
CA HIS A 118 2.36 -3.70 8.47
C HIS A 118 2.87 -3.98 7.04
N PRO A 119 3.79 -3.19 6.48
CA PRO A 119 4.13 -3.24 5.05
C PRO A 119 4.59 -4.62 4.57
N GLU A 120 5.35 -5.34 5.40
CA GLU A 120 5.85 -6.68 5.06
C GLU A 120 4.72 -7.71 5.04
N GLN A 121 3.80 -7.65 6.00
CA GLN A 121 2.66 -8.54 6.08
C GLN A 121 1.69 -8.28 4.93
N ASP A 122 1.34 -7.01 4.70
CA ASP A 122 0.42 -6.60 3.63
C ASP A 122 0.96 -7.00 2.26
N MET A 123 2.26 -6.75 2.03
CA MET A 123 2.91 -7.15 0.78
C MET A 123 3.02 -8.67 0.66
N GLY A 124 3.33 -9.40 1.74
CA GLY A 124 3.36 -10.85 1.78
C GLY A 124 2.02 -11.47 1.37
N ILE A 125 0.92 -10.98 1.94
CA ILE A 125 -0.44 -11.41 1.58
C ILE A 125 -0.71 -11.13 0.09
N ARG A 126 -0.38 -9.92 -0.38
CA ARG A 126 -0.57 -9.53 -1.78
C ARG A 126 0.22 -10.39 -2.75
N ILE A 127 1.47 -10.73 -2.45
CA ILE A 127 2.29 -11.61 -3.29
C ILE A 127 1.75 -13.04 -3.27
N ALA A 128 1.35 -13.57 -2.10
CA ALA A 128 0.75 -14.89 -1.99
C ALA A 128 -0.52 -15.01 -2.85
N GLN A 129 -1.36 -13.99 -2.83
CA GLN A 129 -2.55 -13.90 -3.68
C GLN A 129 -2.20 -13.89 -5.17
N ALA A 130 -1.21 -13.08 -5.57
CA ALA A 130 -0.77 -13.01 -6.96
C ALA A 130 -0.18 -14.34 -7.48
N VAL A 131 0.53 -15.06 -6.62
CA VAL A 131 1.08 -16.40 -6.95
C VAL A 131 -0.04 -17.43 -7.02
N ALA A 132 -0.98 -17.43 -6.07
CA ALA A 132 -2.09 -18.37 -6.04
C ALA A 132 -3.09 -18.15 -7.19
N TYR A 133 -3.21 -16.92 -7.67
CA TYR A 133 -4.18 -16.51 -8.71
C TYR A 133 -3.52 -15.67 -9.82
N PRO A 134 -2.71 -16.27 -10.69
CA PRO A 134 -1.91 -15.52 -11.69
C PRO A 134 -2.73 -14.65 -12.65
N MET A 135 -4.01 -14.98 -12.86
CA MET A 135 -4.92 -14.21 -13.71
C MET A 135 -5.43 -12.93 -13.03
N MET A 136 -5.38 -12.87 -11.72
CA MET A 136 -5.80 -11.72 -10.95
C MET A 136 -4.59 -10.82 -10.67
N LYS A 137 -4.39 -9.79 -11.50
CA LYS A 137 -3.16 -8.97 -11.49
C LYS A 137 -3.14 -7.89 -10.41
N GLN A 138 -4.28 -7.41 -9.99
CA GLN A 138 -4.40 -6.38 -8.96
C GLN A 138 -5.54 -6.75 -8.01
N TYR A 139 -5.27 -6.59 -6.72
CA TYR A 139 -6.22 -6.81 -5.65
C TYR A 139 -6.36 -5.52 -4.84
N LEU A 140 -7.59 -5.09 -4.62
CA LEU A 140 -7.94 -4.09 -3.64
C LEU A 140 -8.98 -4.69 -2.70
N SER A 141 -8.65 -4.83 -1.43
CA SER A 141 -9.60 -5.26 -0.41
C SER A 141 -10.60 -4.14 -0.13
N LEU A 142 -11.88 -4.49 -0.08
CA LEU A 142 -12.98 -3.60 0.32
C LEU A 142 -13.44 -3.87 1.76
N GLY A 143 -12.80 -4.84 2.46
CA GLY A 143 -13.24 -5.37 3.74
C GLY A 143 -14.18 -6.57 3.56
N ASN A 144 -14.45 -7.31 4.65
CA ASN A 144 -15.42 -8.43 4.70
C ASN A 144 -15.24 -9.49 3.60
N GLU A 145 -14.00 -9.82 3.25
CA GLU A 145 -13.64 -10.75 2.16
C GLU A 145 -14.08 -10.30 0.75
N GLU A 146 -14.53 -9.07 0.59
CA GLU A 146 -14.83 -8.46 -0.70
C GLU A 146 -13.59 -7.82 -1.31
N PHE A 147 -13.44 -7.98 -2.62
CA PHE A 147 -12.27 -7.49 -3.37
C PHE A 147 -12.67 -6.89 -4.71
N LEU A 148 -11.85 -5.93 -5.15
CA LEU A 148 -11.75 -5.58 -6.56
C LEU A 148 -10.56 -6.31 -7.16
N VAL A 149 -10.76 -6.96 -8.30
CA VAL A 149 -9.68 -7.64 -9.02
C VAL A 149 -9.65 -7.21 -10.47
N ARG A 150 -8.43 -7.01 -11.00
CA ARG A 150 -8.22 -6.85 -12.44
C ARG A 150 -7.82 -8.19 -13.03
N ILE A 151 -8.52 -8.58 -14.10
CA ILE A 151 -8.21 -9.75 -14.92
C ILE A 151 -7.76 -9.27 -16.29
N ASP A 152 -6.57 -9.65 -16.71
CA ASP A 152 -6.10 -9.43 -18.06
C ASP A 152 -6.64 -10.58 -18.94
N VAL A 153 -7.42 -10.25 -19.97
CA VAL A 153 -8.04 -11.26 -20.84
C VAL A 153 -6.96 -11.97 -21.66
N PRO A 154 -6.82 -13.29 -21.53
CA PRO A 154 -5.76 -14.02 -22.21
C PRO A 154 -6.05 -14.20 -23.71
N GLN A 155 -5.00 -14.38 -24.51
CA GLN A 155 -5.08 -14.47 -25.96
C GLN A 155 -5.91 -15.69 -26.45
N ASN A 156 -5.92 -16.75 -25.68
CA ASN A 156 -6.66 -17.98 -26.02
C ASN A 156 -8.15 -17.94 -25.64
N LEU A 157 -8.61 -16.88 -24.95
CA LEU A 157 -10.03 -16.70 -24.65
C LEU A 157 -10.81 -16.45 -25.94
N ARG A 158 -11.82 -17.27 -26.20
CA ARG A 158 -12.82 -16.93 -27.24
C ARG A 158 -13.65 -15.76 -26.80
N PRO A 159 -13.97 -14.80 -27.72
CA PRO A 159 -14.82 -13.68 -27.41
C PRO A 159 -16.11 -14.12 -26.70
N ILE A 160 -16.42 -13.49 -25.57
CA ILE A 160 -17.57 -13.83 -24.72
C ILE A 160 -18.33 -12.58 -24.33
N THR A 161 -19.66 -12.62 -24.31
CA THR A 161 -20.47 -11.47 -23.90
C THR A 161 -20.53 -11.32 -22.40
N VAL A 162 -20.66 -10.08 -21.92
CA VAL A 162 -20.85 -9.73 -20.51
C VAL A 162 -22.02 -10.49 -19.91
N GLY A 163 -23.16 -10.56 -20.61
CA GLY A 163 -24.34 -11.29 -20.16
C GLY A 163 -24.10 -12.79 -19.95
N LYS A 164 -23.27 -13.42 -20.80
CA LYS A 164 -22.90 -14.84 -20.64
C LYS A 164 -22.01 -15.07 -19.42
N ILE A 165 -21.12 -14.14 -19.12
CA ILE A 165 -20.30 -14.21 -17.89
C ILE A 165 -21.20 -14.00 -16.67
N ARG A 166 -22.03 -12.95 -16.68
CA ARG A 166 -22.96 -12.62 -15.59
C ARG A 166 -23.89 -13.78 -15.24
N SER A 167 -24.43 -14.46 -16.24
CA SER A 167 -25.34 -15.61 -16.01
C SER A 167 -24.64 -16.81 -15.34
N LYS A 168 -23.33 -16.96 -15.54
CA LYS A 168 -22.55 -18.04 -14.94
C LYS A 168 -21.93 -17.67 -13.59
N HIS A 169 -21.74 -16.37 -13.36
CA HIS A 169 -21.08 -15.82 -12.17
C HIS A 169 -21.92 -14.65 -11.61
N PRO A 170 -23.18 -14.92 -11.15
CA PRO A 170 -24.11 -13.89 -10.73
C PRO A 170 -23.66 -13.13 -9.48
N ASP A 171 -22.79 -13.74 -8.66
CA ASP A 171 -22.29 -13.16 -7.41
C ASP A 171 -21.04 -12.28 -7.62
N THR A 172 -20.70 -12.01 -8.89
CA THR A 172 -19.60 -11.10 -9.25
C THR A 172 -20.13 -9.93 -10.08
N SER A 173 -19.58 -8.74 -9.85
CA SER A 173 -19.98 -7.52 -10.56
C SER A 173 -18.86 -7.02 -11.46
N LEU A 174 -19.08 -6.95 -12.77
CA LEU A 174 -18.20 -6.27 -13.70
C LEU A 174 -18.34 -4.75 -13.51
N LEU A 175 -17.25 -4.09 -13.20
CA LEU A 175 -17.22 -2.65 -12.96
C LEU A 175 -16.64 -1.86 -14.12
N LEU A 176 -15.57 -2.38 -14.74
CA LEU A 176 -14.84 -1.69 -15.79
C LEU A 176 -14.37 -2.66 -16.87
N ILE A 177 -14.38 -2.19 -18.11
CA ILE A 177 -13.66 -2.79 -19.24
C ILE A 177 -12.66 -1.76 -19.74
N ILE A 178 -11.41 -2.15 -19.88
CA ILE A 178 -10.33 -1.32 -20.41
C ILE A 178 -9.88 -1.96 -21.72
N ARG A 179 -10.05 -1.25 -22.82
CA ARG A 179 -9.65 -1.65 -24.18
C ARG A 179 -8.74 -0.58 -24.75
N ASP A 180 -7.60 -0.98 -25.33
CA ASP A 180 -6.62 -0.06 -25.94
C ASP A 180 -6.19 1.09 -24.98
N ASN A 181 -6.00 0.77 -23.70
CA ASN A 181 -5.72 1.72 -22.62
C ASN A 181 -6.82 2.77 -22.34
N GLN A 182 -8.01 2.59 -22.90
CA GLN A 182 -9.16 3.47 -22.68
C GLN A 182 -10.26 2.73 -21.93
N LEU A 183 -10.99 3.47 -21.09
CA LEU A 183 -12.18 2.93 -20.41
C LEU A 183 -13.33 2.80 -21.41
N VAL A 184 -13.95 1.63 -21.47
CA VAL A 184 -15.23 1.45 -22.15
C VAL A 184 -16.32 2.03 -21.25
N GLN A 185 -16.76 3.25 -21.54
CA GLN A 185 -17.64 4.05 -20.67
C GLN A 185 -19.03 3.45 -20.50
N VAL A 186 -19.53 2.76 -21.52
CA VAL A 186 -20.86 2.14 -21.49
C VAL A 186 -20.74 0.71 -22.01
N PHE A 187 -21.20 -0.24 -21.23
CA PHE A 187 -21.29 -1.64 -21.62
C PHE A 187 -22.61 -2.25 -21.12
N ASN A 188 -23.09 -3.25 -21.82
CA ASN A 188 -24.31 -4.00 -21.52
C ASN A 188 -24.06 -5.51 -21.70
N ASP A 189 -25.10 -6.31 -21.60
CA ASP A 189 -25.00 -7.77 -21.70
C ASP A 189 -24.51 -8.27 -23.06
N ASP A 190 -24.70 -7.51 -24.13
CA ASP A 190 -24.23 -7.84 -25.49
C ASP A 190 -22.77 -7.41 -25.73
N THR A 191 -22.18 -6.62 -24.82
CA THR A 191 -20.79 -6.18 -24.93
C THR A 191 -19.87 -7.38 -24.89
N VAL A 192 -19.00 -7.49 -25.91
CA VAL A 192 -18.03 -8.59 -26.05
C VAL A 192 -16.75 -8.26 -25.32
N ILE A 193 -16.30 -9.18 -24.49
CA ILE A 193 -14.99 -9.19 -23.86
C ILE A 193 -14.07 -10.10 -24.68
N GLN A 194 -12.90 -9.61 -25.04
CA GLN A 194 -11.92 -10.30 -25.90
C GLN A 194 -10.49 -9.85 -25.56
N TYR A 195 -9.49 -10.59 -26.01
CA TYR A 195 -8.09 -10.16 -25.94
C TYR A 195 -7.87 -8.87 -26.77
N PRO A 196 -7.11 -7.89 -26.29
CA PRO A 196 -6.38 -7.81 -25.03
C PRO A 196 -7.09 -6.96 -23.94
N ASP A 197 -8.40 -7.09 -23.82
CA ASP A 197 -9.16 -6.35 -22.79
C ASP A 197 -8.61 -6.62 -21.39
N ARG A 198 -8.75 -5.63 -20.53
CA ARG A 198 -8.58 -5.78 -19.07
C ARG A 198 -9.92 -5.49 -18.43
N VAL A 199 -10.36 -6.37 -17.54
CA VAL A 199 -11.65 -6.25 -16.88
C VAL A 199 -11.47 -6.16 -15.37
N VAL A 200 -12.29 -5.34 -14.72
CA VAL A 200 -12.29 -5.19 -13.26
C VAL A 200 -13.61 -5.72 -12.72
N TYR A 201 -13.50 -6.68 -11.82
CA TYR A 201 -14.62 -7.30 -11.14
C TYR A 201 -14.59 -7.03 -9.64
N ALA A 202 -15.77 -6.91 -9.03
CA ALA A 202 -15.98 -6.92 -7.58
C ALA A 202 -16.69 -8.21 -7.16
N GLY A 203 -16.42 -8.69 -5.96
CA GLY A 203 -17.09 -9.82 -5.34
C GLY A 203 -16.32 -10.45 -4.20
N LEU A 204 -16.87 -11.51 -3.63
CA LEU A 204 -16.15 -12.31 -2.64
C LEU A 204 -14.98 -13.04 -3.29
N VAL A 205 -13.93 -13.26 -2.51
CA VAL A 205 -12.71 -13.91 -3.02
C VAL A 205 -12.98 -15.32 -3.60
N SER A 206 -13.93 -16.07 -3.02
CA SER A 206 -14.35 -17.38 -3.52
C SER A 206 -14.93 -17.31 -4.94
N ASP A 207 -15.82 -16.33 -5.19
CA ASP A 207 -16.54 -16.18 -6.45
C ASP A 207 -15.62 -15.61 -7.53
N LEU A 208 -14.74 -14.68 -7.17
CA LEU A 208 -13.70 -14.15 -8.06
C LEU A 208 -12.69 -15.23 -8.48
N LYS A 209 -12.35 -16.18 -7.59
CA LYS A 209 -11.55 -17.35 -7.92
C LYS A 209 -12.25 -18.25 -8.94
N TYR A 210 -13.56 -18.48 -8.76
CA TYR A 210 -14.34 -19.28 -9.70
C TYR A 210 -14.47 -18.57 -11.05
N LEU A 211 -14.75 -17.25 -11.04
CA LEU A 211 -14.77 -16.43 -12.23
C LEU A 211 -13.42 -16.47 -13.00
N SER A 212 -12.28 -16.38 -12.29
CA SER A 212 -10.97 -16.36 -12.94
C SER A 212 -10.68 -17.63 -13.75
N LYS A 213 -11.20 -18.79 -13.29
CA LYS A 213 -11.09 -20.06 -14.03
C LYS A 213 -11.83 -20.04 -15.36
N ALA A 214 -12.90 -19.26 -15.48
CA ALA A 214 -13.62 -19.12 -16.74
C ALA A 214 -12.79 -18.39 -17.81
N PHE A 215 -11.82 -17.57 -17.41
CA PHE A 215 -10.86 -16.90 -18.33
C PHE A 215 -9.67 -17.80 -18.70
N ILE A 216 -9.44 -18.91 -17.96
CA ILE A 216 -8.33 -19.84 -18.23
C ILE A 216 -8.80 -20.98 -19.14
N ASN A 217 -10.02 -21.48 -18.94
CA ASN A 217 -10.53 -22.72 -19.52
C ASN A 217 -11.55 -22.51 -20.66
N ALA A 218 -11.63 -21.30 -21.21
CA ALA A 218 -12.60 -20.99 -22.25
C ALA A 218 -12.02 -21.11 -23.68
#